data_fe23301853d546a6b7efb372b884af98
#
_entry.id   fe23301853d546a6b7efb372b884af98
#
_cell.length_a   1.000
_cell.length_b   1.000
_cell.length_c   1.000
_cell.angle_alpha   90.00
_cell.angle_beta   90.00
_cell.angle_gamma   90.00
#
_symmetry.space_group_name_H-M   'P 1'
#
loop_
_entity.id
_entity.type
_entity.pdbx_description
1 polymer ?
#
loop_
_entity_poly.entity_id
_entity_poly.type
_entity_poly.pdbx_seq_one_letter_code
_entity_poly.pdbx_strand_id
1 'polypeptide(L)'
;ALMKNLGIKAYRFSLNWARILPEGTGRVNEKAIRMYRDMITCMKENGITPYITMFHWEFPQALYEKGGWLNPEVADWFGEYAKVVAERFSDICEYFITINEPQCVVGLGHLSGVHAPGVKMSIKDTFQIAHNLMKAHGQAVINLRKYAVRDIKVGYAPTGGVAYPYTDKPEDIEAAKKVYFGFYNPMDNWTWNVAWFSDPVFLGHYPKEGLEKFAQYLPEITEEDMKLIHQPLDFMGQNIYNGYYVRAGENGEPEFVDREPGFPKTGADWPVTPEAFYYGIKFLTERYPLPLYITENGMSCHDNISADGRVHDPNRI
;
A
#
# COMPACT_ATOMS: atom_id res chain seq x y z
N ALA A 1 27.01 3.23 3.35
CA ALA A 1 28.12 2.47 2.75
C ALA A 1 27.61 1.25 1.96
N LEU A 2 26.87 0.30 2.59
CA LEU A 2 26.46 -0.97 1.94
C LEU A 2 25.61 -0.72 0.67
N MET A 3 24.55 0.07 0.74
CA MET A 3 23.68 0.37 -0.41
C MET A 3 24.46 0.99 -1.58
N LYS A 4 25.41 1.90 -1.29
CA LYS A 4 26.30 2.47 -2.33
C LYS A 4 27.14 1.40 -2.99
N ASN A 5 27.74 0.51 -2.21
CA ASN A 5 28.60 -0.58 -2.73
C ASN A 5 27.81 -1.57 -3.59
N LEU A 6 26.52 -1.77 -3.29
CA LEU A 6 25.59 -2.59 -4.08
C LEU A 6 25.04 -1.86 -5.31
N GLY A 7 25.40 -0.59 -5.52
CA GLY A 7 24.94 0.18 -6.68
C GLY A 7 23.49 0.64 -6.61
N ILE A 8 22.85 0.62 -5.44
CA ILE A 8 21.45 1.06 -5.24
C ILE A 8 21.31 2.52 -5.66
N LYS A 9 20.31 2.82 -6.49
CA LYS A 9 20.03 4.17 -7.04
C LYS A 9 18.88 4.88 -6.36
N ALA A 10 17.96 4.15 -5.76
CA ALA A 10 16.82 4.69 -5.04
C ALA A 10 16.57 3.87 -3.77
N TYR A 11 16.05 4.51 -2.74
CA TYR A 11 15.69 3.83 -1.51
C TYR A 11 14.39 4.40 -0.94
N ARG A 12 13.40 3.52 -0.80
CA ARG A 12 12.13 3.84 -0.15
C ARG A 12 12.20 3.47 1.32
N PHE A 13 11.75 4.38 2.17
CA PHE A 13 11.67 4.17 3.62
C PHE A 13 10.47 4.92 4.19
N SER A 14 10.03 4.55 5.39
CA SER A 14 8.93 5.22 6.07
C SER A 14 9.40 6.19 7.14
N LEU A 15 8.63 7.26 7.29
CA LEU A 15 8.65 8.07 8.50
C LEU A 15 7.73 7.43 9.55
N ASN A 16 8.07 7.57 10.81
CA ASN A 16 7.17 7.18 11.90
C ASN A 16 6.41 8.41 12.39
N TRP A 17 5.09 8.41 12.19
CA TRP A 17 4.21 9.53 12.56
C TRP A 17 4.34 9.88 14.04
N ALA A 18 4.21 8.89 14.94
CA ALA A 18 4.32 9.10 16.38
C ALA A 18 5.70 9.60 16.83
N ARG A 19 6.75 9.32 16.04
CA ARG A 19 8.10 9.84 16.32
C ARG A 19 8.22 11.31 15.96
N ILE A 20 7.59 11.75 14.87
CA ILE A 20 7.62 13.15 14.41
C ILE A 20 6.66 14.02 15.23
N LEU A 21 5.44 13.53 15.45
CA LEU A 21 4.40 14.15 16.28
C LEU A 21 4.01 13.18 17.39
N PRO A 22 4.64 13.24 18.58
CA PRO A 22 4.39 12.27 19.65
C PRO A 22 2.93 12.16 20.09
N GLU A 23 2.20 13.29 20.07
CA GLU A 23 0.76 13.34 20.37
C GLU A 23 -0.11 13.15 19.11
N GLY A 24 0.52 12.88 17.95
CA GLY A 24 -0.13 12.76 16.65
C GLY A 24 -0.39 14.10 15.95
N THR A 25 -0.53 15.17 16.70
CA THR A 25 -0.72 16.56 16.25
C THR A 25 0.08 17.53 17.13
N GLY A 26 0.18 18.78 16.72
CA GLY A 26 0.75 19.86 17.52
C GLY A 26 2.27 19.82 17.63
N ARG A 27 2.81 19.44 18.76
CA ARG A 27 4.25 19.53 19.07
C ARG A 27 5.12 18.65 18.18
N VAL A 28 6.02 19.28 17.41
CA VAL A 28 7.00 18.58 16.56
C VAL A 28 8.22 18.13 17.38
N ASN A 29 8.66 16.89 17.15
CA ASN A 29 9.91 16.36 17.71
C ASN A 29 11.09 16.72 16.80
N GLU A 30 11.75 17.82 17.11
CA GLU A 30 12.88 18.32 16.31
C GLU A 30 14.09 17.36 16.27
N LYS A 31 14.23 16.46 17.25
CA LYS A 31 15.28 15.43 17.21
C LYS A 31 14.97 14.37 16.14
N ALA A 32 13.71 13.99 16.01
CA ALA A 32 13.28 13.06 14.95
C ALA A 32 13.44 13.70 13.58
N ILE A 33 13.06 14.97 13.41
CA ILE A 33 13.26 15.70 12.15
C ILE A 33 14.74 15.68 11.76
N ARG A 34 15.65 16.05 12.66
CA ARG A 34 17.10 16.02 12.36
C ARG A 34 17.58 14.64 11.96
N MET A 35 17.22 13.60 12.71
CA MET A 35 17.62 12.22 12.39
C MET A 35 17.21 11.78 10.96
N TYR A 36 15.97 12.06 10.55
CA TYR A 36 15.51 11.74 9.21
C TYR A 36 16.19 12.61 8.14
N ARG A 37 16.41 13.88 8.41
CA ARG A 37 17.14 14.77 7.49
C ARG A 37 18.58 14.31 7.28
N ASP A 38 19.30 13.92 8.35
CA ASP A 38 20.68 13.40 8.28
C ASP A 38 20.72 12.11 7.43
N MET A 39 19.73 11.21 7.62
CA MET A 39 19.61 9.99 6.83
C MET A 39 19.38 10.29 5.33
N ILE A 40 18.47 11.21 5.01
CA ILE A 40 18.17 11.62 3.63
C ILE A 40 19.41 12.29 2.99
N THR A 41 20.08 13.17 3.72
CA THR A 41 21.30 13.85 3.25
C THR A 41 22.39 12.82 2.93
N CYS A 42 22.61 11.86 3.82
CA CYS A 42 23.55 10.76 3.59
C CYS A 42 23.22 9.93 2.35
N MET A 43 21.93 9.64 2.08
CA MET A 43 21.52 8.95 0.84
C MET A 43 21.90 9.77 -0.38
N LYS A 44 21.54 11.06 -0.41
CA LYS A 44 21.81 11.97 -1.54
C LYS A 44 23.30 12.12 -1.82
N GLU A 45 24.12 12.29 -0.79
CA GLU A 45 25.58 12.36 -0.90
C GLU A 45 26.19 11.09 -1.49
N ASN A 46 25.50 9.96 -1.36
CA ASN A 46 25.90 8.67 -1.94
C ASN A 46 25.21 8.34 -3.28
N GLY A 47 24.51 9.31 -3.90
CA GLY A 47 23.83 9.16 -5.19
C GLY A 47 22.58 8.28 -5.14
N ILE A 48 21.93 8.19 -3.97
CA ILE A 48 20.70 7.42 -3.75
C ILE A 48 19.51 8.37 -3.63
N THR A 49 18.53 8.23 -4.50
CA THR A 49 17.30 9.02 -4.47
C THR A 49 16.38 8.53 -3.34
N PRO A 50 16.01 9.40 -2.37
CA PRO A 50 15.08 9.03 -1.30
C PRO A 50 13.64 9.04 -1.77
N TYR A 51 12.85 8.06 -1.34
CA TYR A 51 11.40 7.99 -1.47
C TYR A 51 10.80 7.87 -0.06
N ILE A 52 10.06 8.88 0.37
CA ILE A 52 9.45 8.93 1.70
C ILE A 52 8.05 8.31 1.64
N THR A 53 7.81 7.27 2.42
CA THR A 53 6.47 6.79 2.77
C THR A 53 6.06 7.43 4.10
N MET A 54 4.95 8.17 4.10
CA MET A 54 4.53 8.91 5.30
C MET A 54 3.92 8.00 6.36
N PHE A 55 3.08 7.05 5.95
CA PHE A 55 2.42 6.11 6.85
C PHE A 55 2.65 4.66 6.40
N HIS A 56 3.33 3.90 7.27
CA HIS A 56 3.58 2.47 7.11
C HIS A 56 3.18 1.72 8.40
N TRP A 57 1.96 2.06 8.87
CA TRP A 57 1.16 1.42 9.92
C TRP A 57 1.40 1.89 11.37
N GLU A 58 2.45 2.67 11.66
CA GLU A 58 2.69 3.22 12.98
C GLU A 58 1.76 4.40 13.26
N PHE A 59 0.70 4.14 14.03
CA PHE A 59 -0.30 5.13 14.40
C PHE A 59 -0.03 5.70 15.82
N PRO A 60 -0.13 7.02 16.05
CA PRO A 60 0.08 7.60 17.36
C PRO A 60 -0.93 7.11 18.40
N GLN A 61 -0.43 6.63 19.55
CA GLN A 61 -1.26 6.11 20.63
C GLN A 61 -2.27 7.16 21.14
N ALA A 62 -1.84 8.41 21.26
CA ALA A 62 -2.70 9.51 21.71
C ALA A 62 -3.92 9.74 20.78
N LEU A 63 -3.79 9.48 19.49
CA LEU A 63 -4.90 9.55 18.54
C LEU A 63 -5.73 8.25 18.54
N TYR A 64 -5.09 7.11 18.78
CA TYR A 64 -5.81 5.85 18.97
C TYR A 64 -6.79 5.92 20.14
N GLU A 65 -6.38 6.50 21.25
CA GLU A 65 -7.23 6.74 22.45
C GLU A 65 -8.40 7.70 22.18
N LYS A 66 -8.31 8.51 21.14
CA LYS A 66 -9.41 9.37 20.66
C LYS A 66 -10.32 8.70 19.61
N GLY A 67 -10.17 7.39 19.39
CA GLY A 67 -10.97 6.61 18.44
C GLY A 67 -10.22 6.16 17.18
N GLY A 68 -8.96 6.53 17.02
CA GLY A 68 -8.10 6.04 15.93
C GLY A 68 -8.68 6.32 14.55
N TRP A 69 -8.61 5.34 13.67
CA TRP A 69 -9.12 5.45 12.29
C TRP A 69 -10.65 5.54 12.18
N LEU A 70 -11.42 5.26 13.26
CA LEU A 70 -12.86 5.49 13.28
C LEU A 70 -13.25 6.94 13.57
N ASN A 71 -12.34 7.73 14.15
CA ASN A 71 -12.64 9.12 14.45
C ASN A 71 -12.77 9.93 13.15
N PRO A 72 -13.85 10.71 12.97
CA PRO A 72 -14.07 11.52 11.77
C PRO A 72 -12.97 12.57 11.50
N GLU A 73 -12.27 13.03 12.55
CA GLU A 73 -11.19 14.02 12.43
C GLU A 73 -9.85 13.41 11.98
N VAL A 74 -9.77 12.08 11.80
CA VAL A 74 -8.48 11.42 11.50
C VAL A 74 -7.85 11.90 10.19
N ALA A 75 -8.66 12.29 9.22
CA ALA A 75 -8.18 12.86 7.96
C ALA A 75 -7.47 14.22 8.20
N ASP A 76 -8.02 15.05 9.07
CA ASP A 76 -7.42 16.33 9.44
C ASP A 76 -6.13 16.15 10.23
N TRP A 77 -6.10 15.21 11.17
CA TRP A 77 -4.88 14.86 11.91
C TRP A 77 -3.75 14.39 10.98
N PHE A 78 -4.09 13.54 10.02
CA PHE A 78 -3.12 13.06 9.03
C PHE A 78 -2.69 14.19 8.08
N GLY A 79 -3.60 15.11 7.77
CA GLY A 79 -3.33 16.32 7.01
C GLY A 79 -2.35 17.25 7.73
N GLU A 80 -2.49 17.43 9.05
CA GLU A 80 -1.52 18.20 9.85
C GLU A 80 -0.13 17.56 9.84
N TYR A 81 -0.07 16.22 9.97
CA TYR A 81 1.18 15.50 9.83
C TYR A 81 1.80 15.68 8.43
N ALA A 82 0.98 15.61 7.37
CA ALA A 82 1.42 15.84 5.99
C ALA A 82 1.99 17.26 5.79
N LYS A 83 1.39 18.28 6.41
CA LYS A 83 1.93 19.63 6.43
C LYS A 83 3.33 19.68 7.03
N VAL A 84 3.52 19.09 8.21
CA VAL A 84 4.83 19.02 8.87
C VAL A 84 5.86 18.30 7.99
N VAL A 85 5.47 17.18 7.37
CA VAL A 85 6.34 16.43 6.45
C VAL A 85 6.73 17.30 5.25
N ALA A 86 5.80 18.01 4.64
CA ALA A 86 6.07 18.91 3.52
C ALA A 86 7.06 20.03 3.91
N GLU A 87 6.77 20.75 4.98
CA GLU A 87 7.60 21.86 5.45
C GLU A 87 9.02 21.45 5.84
N ARG A 88 9.18 20.21 6.34
CA ARG A 88 10.45 19.74 6.93
C ARG A 88 11.31 18.89 6.02
N PHE A 89 10.77 18.36 4.93
CA PHE A 89 11.51 17.42 4.08
C PHE A 89 11.43 17.72 2.58
N SER A 90 10.51 18.58 2.10
CA SER A 90 10.38 18.82 0.66
C SER A 90 11.56 19.59 0.05
N ASP A 91 12.38 20.26 0.84
CA ASP A 91 13.62 20.90 0.39
C ASP A 91 14.72 19.87 0.01
N ILE A 92 14.69 18.69 0.63
CA ILE A 92 15.72 17.64 0.45
C ILE A 92 15.20 16.35 -0.18
N CYS A 93 13.88 16.12 -0.21
CA CYS A 93 13.23 14.97 -0.84
C CYS A 93 12.19 15.43 -1.86
N GLU A 94 12.11 14.73 -2.99
CA GLU A 94 11.16 15.01 -4.07
C GLU A 94 9.97 14.05 -4.06
N TYR A 95 10.16 12.80 -3.65
CA TYR A 95 9.17 11.73 -3.80
C TYR A 95 8.50 11.38 -2.48
N PHE A 96 7.17 11.47 -2.44
CA PHE A 96 6.35 11.19 -1.26
C PHE A 96 5.26 10.17 -1.60
N ILE A 97 5.07 9.20 -0.74
CA ILE A 97 3.99 8.20 -0.77
C ILE A 97 3.17 8.42 0.49
N THR A 98 1.89 8.66 0.34
CA THR A 98 1.01 9.00 1.47
C THR A 98 0.81 7.83 2.42
N ILE A 99 0.27 6.71 1.91
CA ILE A 99 -0.09 5.53 2.69
C ILE A 99 0.46 4.28 2.00
N ASN A 100 1.08 3.41 2.80
CA ASN A 100 1.43 2.05 2.40
C ASN A 100 0.34 1.08 2.78
N GLU A 101 -0.09 0.26 1.82
CA GLU A 101 -0.98 -0.90 2.01
C GLU A 101 -2.15 -0.66 2.98
N PRO A 102 -3.13 0.16 2.62
CA PRO A 102 -4.31 0.35 3.44
C PRO A 102 -5.05 -0.98 3.71
N GLN A 103 -4.89 -1.95 2.80
CA GLN A 103 -5.37 -3.33 2.94
C GLN A 103 -4.89 -3.97 4.24
N CYS A 104 -3.61 -3.80 4.56
CA CYS A 104 -3.03 -4.34 5.79
C CYS A 104 -3.52 -3.61 7.04
N VAL A 105 -3.66 -2.28 6.97
CA VAL A 105 -4.23 -1.51 8.08
C VAL A 105 -5.62 -2.00 8.42
N VAL A 106 -6.49 -2.14 7.42
CA VAL A 106 -7.88 -2.58 7.60
C VAL A 106 -7.95 -4.07 7.90
N GLY A 107 -7.35 -4.91 7.04
CA GLY A 107 -7.49 -6.38 7.11
C GLY A 107 -6.71 -7.00 8.26
N LEU A 108 -5.44 -6.65 8.41
CA LEU A 108 -4.59 -7.26 9.43
C LEU A 108 -4.66 -6.54 10.77
N GLY A 109 -4.79 -5.22 10.77
CA GLY A 109 -4.85 -4.42 11.99
C GLY A 109 -6.20 -4.43 12.68
N HIS A 110 -7.30 -4.36 11.92
CA HIS A 110 -8.63 -4.08 12.46
C HIS A 110 -9.67 -5.19 12.21
N LEU A 111 -9.52 -6.03 11.17
CA LEU A 111 -10.44 -7.13 10.91
C LEU A 111 -9.97 -8.44 11.56
N SER A 112 -8.74 -8.87 11.27
CA SER A 112 -8.17 -10.12 11.80
C SER A 112 -7.40 -9.93 13.13
N GLY A 113 -6.89 -8.75 13.41
CA GLY A 113 -6.13 -8.41 14.60
C GLY A 113 -4.73 -9.04 14.68
N VAL A 114 -4.14 -9.39 13.53
CA VAL A 114 -2.81 -10.00 13.44
C VAL A 114 -1.69 -8.96 13.54
N HIS A 115 -1.94 -7.74 13.02
CA HIS A 115 -1.03 -6.59 13.13
C HIS A 115 -1.57 -5.58 14.16
N ALA A 116 -0.72 -4.63 14.57
CA ALA A 116 -1.16 -3.51 15.38
C ALA A 116 -2.31 -2.72 14.69
N PRO A 117 -3.31 -2.26 15.43
CA PRO A 117 -3.47 -2.26 16.88
C PRO A 117 -3.92 -3.61 17.49
N GLY A 118 -4.09 -4.66 16.68
CA GLY A 118 -4.39 -6.01 17.16
C GLY A 118 -5.84 -6.22 17.62
N VAL A 119 -6.77 -5.46 17.04
CA VAL A 119 -8.18 -5.51 17.39
C VAL A 119 -9.00 -6.24 16.31
N LYS A 120 -10.13 -6.80 16.71
CA LYS A 120 -11.11 -7.40 15.80
C LYS A 120 -12.38 -6.56 15.84
N MET A 121 -12.60 -5.81 14.79
CA MET A 121 -13.76 -4.94 14.65
C MET A 121 -14.83 -5.56 13.75
N SER A 122 -16.04 -4.99 13.77
CA SER A 122 -17.10 -5.40 12.85
C SER A 122 -16.72 -5.08 11.40
N ILE A 123 -17.32 -5.81 10.46
CA ILE A 123 -17.15 -5.52 9.03
C ILE A 123 -17.56 -4.07 8.72
N LYS A 124 -18.64 -3.57 9.35
CA LYS A 124 -19.10 -2.19 9.19
C LYS A 124 -18.03 -1.18 9.63
N ASP A 125 -17.41 -1.39 10.79
CA ASP A 125 -16.36 -0.50 11.29
C ASP A 125 -15.12 -0.55 10.38
N THR A 126 -14.78 -1.72 9.82
CA THR A 126 -13.64 -1.82 8.91
C THR A 126 -13.88 -1.11 7.58
N PHE A 127 -15.11 -1.06 7.06
CA PHE A 127 -15.46 -0.21 5.91
C PHE A 127 -15.36 1.27 6.24
N GLN A 128 -15.77 1.70 7.44
CA GLN A 128 -15.59 3.08 7.90
C GLN A 128 -14.10 3.45 7.99
N ILE A 129 -13.27 2.57 8.57
CA ILE A 129 -11.81 2.75 8.65
C ILE A 129 -11.21 2.87 7.25
N ALA A 130 -11.59 1.99 6.32
CA ALA A 130 -11.11 2.05 4.94
C ALA A 130 -11.45 3.40 4.28
N HIS A 131 -12.67 3.87 4.45
CA HIS A 131 -13.11 5.15 3.90
C HIS A 131 -12.33 6.33 4.53
N ASN A 132 -12.16 6.33 5.84
CA ASN A 132 -11.40 7.38 6.54
C ASN A 132 -9.91 7.37 6.13
N LEU A 133 -9.31 6.20 5.88
CA LEU A 133 -7.95 6.09 5.32
C LEU A 133 -7.85 6.75 3.94
N MET A 134 -8.83 6.54 3.08
CA MET A 134 -8.85 7.19 1.76
C MET A 134 -9.01 8.70 1.87
N LYS A 135 -9.86 9.18 2.78
CA LYS A 135 -10.00 10.63 3.08
C LYS A 135 -8.68 11.21 3.62
N ALA A 136 -8.01 10.49 4.52
CA ALA A 136 -6.70 10.89 5.05
C ALA A 136 -5.63 10.96 3.93
N HIS A 137 -5.65 10.00 2.99
CA HIS A 137 -4.81 10.07 1.79
C HIS A 137 -5.02 11.39 1.03
N GLY A 138 -6.26 11.72 0.70
CA GLY A 138 -6.57 12.93 -0.06
C GLY A 138 -6.16 14.21 0.68
N GLN A 139 -6.46 14.29 1.97
CA GLN A 139 -6.04 15.42 2.80
C GLN A 139 -4.52 15.56 2.87
N ALA A 140 -3.79 14.44 2.90
CA ALA A 140 -2.34 14.45 2.86
C ALA A 140 -1.80 14.99 1.53
N VAL A 141 -2.38 14.58 0.38
CA VAL A 141 -1.97 15.09 -0.94
C VAL A 141 -2.15 16.61 -1.01
N ILE A 142 -3.32 17.12 -0.58
CA ILE A 142 -3.59 18.56 -0.53
C ILE A 142 -2.52 19.28 0.28
N ASN A 143 -2.24 18.83 1.49
CA ASN A 143 -1.31 19.49 2.38
C ASN A 143 0.15 19.35 1.96
N LEU A 144 0.55 18.19 1.42
CA LEU A 144 1.88 18.00 0.81
C LEU A 144 2.12 19.06 -0.28
N ARG A 145 1.19 19.20 -1.24
CA ARG A 145 1.34 20.16 -2.34
C ARG A 145 1.28 21.61 -1.89
N LYS A 146 0.41 21.92 -0.93
CA LYS A 146 0.23 23.30 -0.41
C LYS A 146 1.44 23.80 0.36
N TYR A 147 2.09 22.94 1.14
CA TYR A 147 3.15 23.35 2.07
C TYR A 147 4.55 22.91 1.64
N ALA A 148 4.70 22.21 0.52
CA ALA A 148 5.99 21.91 -0.07
C ALA A 148 6.70 23.22 -0.47
N VAL A 149 8.02 23.29 -0.20
CA VAL A 149 8.83 24.46 -0.51
C VAL A 149 9.43 24.40 -1.94
N ARG A 150 9.18 23.32 -2.64
CA ARG A 150 9.51 23.13 -4.08
C ARG A 150 8.55 22.10 -4.70
N ASP A 151 8.65 21.90 -6.02
CA ASP A 151 7.90 20.85 -6.71
C ASP A 151 8.25 19.47 -6.17
N ILE A 152 7.21 18.69 -5.91
CA ILE A 152 7.30 17.33 -5.38
C ILE A 152 6.46 16.36 -6.22
N LYS A 153 6.80 15.07 -6.11
CA LYS A 153 6.06 13.97 -6.71
C LYS A 153 5.34 13.18 -5.62
N VAL A 154 4.04 13.05 -5.75
CA VAL A 154 3.20 12.38 -4.76
C VAL A 154 2.57 11.14 -5.36
N GLY A 155 2.65 10.03 -4.63
CA GLY A 155 2.04 8.75 -4.98
C GLY A 155 1.32 8.11 -3.80
N TYR A 156 0.79 6.93 -4.06
CA TYR A 156 0.05 6.09 -3.13
C TYR A 156 0.42 4.63 -3.40
N ALA A 157 0.62 3.80 -2.38
CA ALA A 157 1.15 2.44 -2.52
C ALA A 157 0.24 1.37 -1.93
N PRO A 158 -0.82 0.94 -2.64
CA PRO A 158 -1.64 -0.20 -2.25
C PRO A 158 -0.92 -1.53 -2.50
N THR A 159 -1.55 -2.62 -2.04
CA THR A 159 -1.20 -4.00 -2.33
C THR A 159 -2.43 -4.78 -2.78
N GLY A 160 -2.33 -6.08 -2.90
CA GLY A 160 -3.42 -7.01 -3.20
C GLY A 160 -2.89 -8.30 -3.80
N GLY A 161 -3.63 -9.39 -3.65
CA GLY A 161 -3.30 -10.67 -4.29
C GLY A 161 -3.52 -10.59 -5.80
N VAL A 162 -2.49 -10.88 -6.60
CA VAL A 162 -2.61 -10.85 -8.05
C VAL A 162 -3.28 -12.12 -8.56
N ALA A 163 -4.43 -11.97 -9.23
CA ALA A 163 -4.96 -13.04 -10.06
C ALA A 163 -4.21 -13.06 -11.40
N TYR A 164 -3.72 -14.23 -11.84
CA TYR A 164 -3.05 -14.36 -13.13
C TYR A 164 -3.53 -15.63 -13.86
N PRO A 165 -3.52 -15.64 -15.20
CA PRO A 165 -4.15 -16.70 -15.97
C PRO A 165 -3.43 -18.04 -15.80
N TYR A 166 -4.20 -19.12 -15.78
CA TYR A 166 -3.67 -20.48 -15.75
C TYR A 166 -3.01 -20.89 -17.08
N THR A 167 -3.52 -20.37 -18.19
CA THR A 167 -2.91 -20.49 -19.52
C THR A 167 -2.88 -19.14 -20.25
N ASP A 168 -2.11 -19.03 -21.33
CA ASP A 168 -2.04 -17.83 -22.15
C ASP A 168 -3.24 -17.61 -23.09
N LYS A 169 -4.33 -18.37 -22.91
CA LYS A 169 -5.55 -18.21 -23.69
C LYS A 169 -6.26 -16.90 -23.33
N PRO A 170 -6.83 -16.19 -24.32
CA PRO A 170 -7.54 -14.94 -24.07
C PRO A 170 -8.63 -15.04 -22.99
N GLU A 171 -9.38 -16.14 -22.97
CA GLU A 171 -10.44 -16.37 -21.99
C GLU A 171 -9.90 -16.49 -20.55
N ASP A 172 -8.76 -17.14 -20.35
CA ASP A 172 -8.13 -17.24 -19.03
C ASP A 172 -7.55 -15.89 -18.57
N ILE A 173 -6.98 -15.11 -19.51
CA ILE A 173 -6.48 -13.76 -19.23
C ILE A 173 -7.61 -12.83 -18.79
N GLU A 174 -8.75 -12.84 -19.50
CA GLU A 174 -9.92 -12.06 -19.12
C GLU A 174 -10.53 -12.53 -17.79
N ALA A 175 -10.59 -13.83 -17.53
CA ALA A 175 -11.04 -14.37 -16.26
C ALA A 175 -10.14 -13.91 -15.09
N ALA A 176 -8.82 -13.96 -15.27
CA ALA A 176 -7.87 -13.49 -14.27
C ALA A 176 -8.01 -11.98 -14.02
N LYS A 177 -8.14 -11.16 -15.08
CA LYS A 177 -8.35 -9.72 -14.97
C LYS A 177 -9.66 -9.39 -14.24
N LYS A 178 -10.75 -10.13 -14.56
CA LYS A 178 -12.05 -9.99 -13.90
C LYS A 178 -11.94 -10.28 -12.40
N VAL A 179 -11.20 -11.32 -12.00
CA VAL A 179 -10.97 -11.65 -10.58
C VAL A 179 -10.08 -10.61 -9.88
N TYR A 180 -9.04 -10.11 -10.54
CA TYR A 180 -8.07 -9.20 -9.94
C TYR A 180 -8.73 -7.90 -9.45
N PHE A 181 -9.70 -7.38 -10.21
CA PHE A 181 -10.43 -6.17 -9.87
C PHE A 181 -11.83 -6.41 -9.26
N GLY A 182 -12.38 -7.61 -9.43
CA GLY A 182 -13.72 -7.98 -8.97
C GLY A 182 -13.77 -8.47 -7.52
N PHE A 183 -14.96 -8.84 -7.07
CA PHE A 183 -15.24 -9.23 -5.68
C PHE A 183 -15.61 -10.70 -5.58
N TYR A 184 -14.69 -11.57 -6.00
CA TYR A 184 -14.84 -13.04 -5.99
C TYR A 184 -14.44 -13.69 -4.67
N ASN A 185 -13.71 -12.97 -3.84
CA ASN A 185 -13.27 -13.45 -2.53
C ASN A 185 -14.44 -13.51 -1.52
N PRO A 186 -14.35 -14.37 -0.49
CA PRO A 186 -15.28 -14.36 0.64
C PRO A 186 -15.42 -12.97 1.28
N MET A 187 -16.54 -12.74 1.97
CA MET A 187 -16.87 -11.44 2.59
C MET A 187 -15.80 -10.95 3.57
N ASP A 188 -15.17 -11.84 4.30
CA ASP A 188 -14.10 -11.55 5.27
C ASP A 188 -12.74 -11.23 4.62
N ASN A 189 -12.63 -11.45 3.32
CA ASN A 189 -11.40 -11.22 2.55
C ASN A 189 -11.49 -10.01 1.59
N TRP A 190 -12.53 -9.18 1.70
CA TRP A 190 -12.73 -8.00 0.87
C TRP A 190 -11.59 -6.98 0.97
N THR A 191 -10.91 -6.95 2.11
CA THR A 191 -9.81 -6.03 2.38
C THR A 191 -8.60 -6.20 1.45
N TRP A 192 -8.49 -7.33 0.76
CA TRP A 192 -7.42 -7.59 -0.22
C TRP A 192 -7.80 -7.22 -1.66
N ASN A 193 -9.00 -6.67 -1.87
CA ASN A 193 -9.42 -6.23 -3.20
C ASN A 193 -8.63 -4.98 -3.63
N VAL A 194 -8.01 -5.04 -4.79
CA VAL A 194 -7.18 -3.95 -5.33
C VAL A 194 -8.05 -2.76 -5.73
N ALA A 195 -9.16 -3.00 -6.42
CA ALA A 195 -10.01 -1.93 -6.94
C ALA A 195 -10.69 -1.13 -5.83
N TRP A 196 -11.06 -1.77 -4.69
CA TRP A 196 -11.67 -1.07 -3.58
C TRP A 196 -10.81 0.08 -3.03
N PHE A 197 -9.49 -0.13 -2.96
CA PHE A 197 -8.54 0.86 -2.44
C PHE A 197 -7.88 1.71 -3.52
N SER A 198 -7.99 1.33 -4.79
CA SER A 198 -7.32 2.04 -5.89
C SER A 198 -8.29 2.88 -6.73
N ASP A 199 -9.47 2.37 -7.06
CA ASP A 199 -10.44 3.11 -7.89
C ASP A 199 -10.83 4.47 -7.28
N PRO A 200 -11.16 4.59 -5.98
CA PRO A 200 -11.51 5.90 -5.42
C PRO A 200 -10.35 6.91 -5.50
N VAL A 201 -9.12 6.44 -5.38
CA VAL A 201 -7.92 7.29 -5.46
C VAL A 201 -7.57 7.68 -6.89
N PHE A 202 -7.57 6.71 -7.81
CA PHE A 202 -7.08 6.94 -9.18
C PHE A 202 -8.19 7.27 -10.20
N LEU A 203 -9.43 6.84 -9.96
CA LEU A 203 -10.57 7.03 -10.87
C LEU A 203 -11.68 7.91 -10.30
N GLY A 204 -11.64 8.24 -9.00
CA GLY A 204 -12.61 9.12 -8.35
C GLY A 204 -13.95 8.48 -8.00
N HIS A 205 -14.04 7.16 -7.98
CA HIS A 205 -15.25 6.42 -7.58
C HIS A 205 -14.92 5.05 -7.03
N TYR A 206 -15.71 4.56 -6.10
CA TYR A 206 -15.65 3.16 -5.69
C TYR A 206 -16.18 2.22 -6.77
N PRO A 207 -15.70 0.95 -6.84
CA PRO A 207 -16.24 -0.05 -7.77
C PRO A 207 -17.73 -0.28 -7.53
N LYS A 208 -18.56 -0.16 -8.58
CA LYS A 208 -20.02 -0.33 -8.50
C LYS A 208 -20.41 -1.68 -7.92
N GLU A 209 -19.78 -2.76 -8.39
CA GLU A 209 -20.02 -4.12 -7.89
C GLU A 209 -19.76 -4.22 -6.37
N GLY A 210 -18.72 -3.59 -5.87
CA GLY A 210 -18.41 -3.56 -4.44
C GLY A 210 -19.43 -2.77 -3.64
N LEU A 211 -19.88 -1.61 -4.16
CA LEU A 211 -20.93 -0.81 -3.51
C LEU A 211 -22.26 -1.59 -3.39
N GLU A 212 -22.63 -2.34 -4.42
CA GLU A 212 -23.84 -3.17 -4.41
C GLU A 212 -23.67 -4.37 -3.45
N LYS A 213 -22.55 -5.08 -3.53
CA LYS A 213 -22.28 -6.28 -2.71
C LYS A 213 -22.22 -5.98 -1.23
N PHE A 214 -21.67 -4.85 -0.83
CA PHE A 214 -21.42 -4.49 0.58
C PHE A 214 -22.37 -3.41 1.11
N ALA A 215 -23.42 -3.04 0.39
CA ALA A 215 -24.31 -1.90 0.68
C ALA A 215 -24.73 -1.77 2.16
N GLN A 216 -25.00 -2.89 2.84
CA GLN A 216 -25.44 -2.91 4.25
C GLN A 216 -24.32 -2.57 5.28
N TYR A 217 -23.06 -2.58 4.85
CA TYR A 217 -21.90 -2.32 5.71
C TYR A 217 -21.23 -0.98 5.43
N LEU A 218 -21.60 -0.31 4.34
CA LEU A 218 -20.93 0.90 3.91
C LEU A 218 -21.20 2.08 4.84
N PRO A 219 -20.21 2.93 5.08
CA PRO A 219 -20.47 4.26 5.63
C PRO A 219 -21.24 5.12 4.64
N GLU A 220 -21.69 6.28 5.08
CA GLU A 220 -22.09 7.33 4.16
C GLU A 220 -20.86 7.75 3.32
N ILE A 221 -21.05 7.79 1.99
CA ILE A 221 -20.02 8.19 1.02
C ILE A 221 -20.59 9.39 0.26
N THR A 222 -20.06 10.57 0.49
CA THR A 222 -20.54 11.81 -0.13
C THR A 222 -19.71 12.17 -1.37
N GLU A 223 -20.24 13.06 -2.20
CA GLU A 223 -19.48 13.62 -3.33
C GLU A 223 -18.26 14.42 -2.85
N GLU A 224 -18.37 15.08 -1.71
CA GLU A 224 -17.30 15.82 -1.07
C GLU A 224 -16.18 14.88 -0.64
N ASP A 225 -16.51 13.72 -0.06
CA ASP A 225 -15.52 12.70 0.26
C ASP A 225 -14.79 12.21 -0.99
N MET A 226 -15.51 11.96 -2.07
CA MET A 226 -14.90 11.53 -3.32
C MET A 226 -14.00 12.60 -3.94
N LYS A 227 -14.38 13.88 -3.87
CA LYS A 227 -13.53 15.01 -4.28
C LYS A 227 -12.29 15.12 -3.41
N LEU A 228 -12.39 14.86 -2.11
CA LEU A 228 -11.28 14.84 -1.18
C LEU A 228 -10.32 13.69 -1.49
N ILE A 229 -10.83 12.49 -1.70
CA ILE A 229 -10.04 11.28 -1.95
C ILE A 229 -9.28 11.36 -3.28
N HIS A 230 -9.98 11.75 -4.36
CA HIS A 230 -9.45 11.79 -5.72
C HIS A 230 -8.62 13.06 -5.96
N GLN A 231 -7.41 13.09 -5.42
CA GLN A 231 -6.44 14.16 -5.67
C GLN A 231 -5.46 13.78 -6.78
N PRO A 232 -4.99 14.74 -7.60
CA PRO A 232 -4.00 14.46 -8.65
C PRO A 232 -2.71 13.87 -8.08
N LEU A 233 -2.31 12.71 -8.58
CA LEU A 233 -1.07 12.02 -8.24
C LEU A 233 -0.09 12.01 -9.42
N ASP A 234 1.20 11.87 -9.13
CA ASP A 234 2.26 11.79 -10.15
C ASP A 234 2.57 10.34 -10.54
N PHE A 235 2.34 9.39 -9.66
CA PHE A 235 2.57 7.97 -9.88
C PHE A 235 1.70 7.08 -9.00
N MET A 236 1.47 5.87 -9.47
CA MET A 236 0.93 4.77 -8.68
C MET A 236 2.10 3.95 -8.14
N GLY A 237 2.16 3.76 -6.82
CA GLY A 237 2.97 2.71 -6.21
C GLY A 237 2.16 1.42 -6.18
N GLN A 238 2.83 0.27 -6.22
CA GLN A 238 2.19 -1.03 -6.02
C GLN A 238 3.17 -2.02 -5.40
N ASN A 239 2.72 -2.69 -4.34
CA ASN A 239 3.42 -3.80 -3.73
C ASN A 239 2.92 -5.10 -4.35
N ILE A 240 3.83 -5.90 -4.95
CA ILE A 240 3.52 -7.18 -5.59
C ILE A 240 4.49 -8.23 -5.10
N TYR A 241 4.01 -9.31 -4.49
CA TYR A 241 4.83 -10.40 -3.98
C TYR A 241 4.50 -11.74 -4.63
N ASN A 242 3.22 -12.06 -4.76
CA ASN A 242 2.72 -13.32 -5.27
C ASN A 242 1.31 -13.18 -5.84
N GLY A 243 0.77 -14.29 -6.34
CA GLY A 243 -0.58 -14.34 -6.88
C GLY A 243 -1.15 -15.74 -6.88
N TYR A 244 -2.29 -15.93 -7.52
CA TYR A 244 -3.01 -17.19 -7.64
C TYR A 244 -3.53 -17.40 -9.07
N TYR A 245 -3.63 -18.67 -9.48
CA TYR A 245 -4.12 -19.07 -10.80
C TYR A 245 -5.62 -18.89 -10.93
N VAL A 246 -6.03 -18.37 -12.08
CA VAL A 246 -7.43 -18.29 -12.50
C VAL A 246 -7.56 -18.76 -13.94
N ARG A 247 -8.61 -19.51 -14.23
CA ARG A 247 -9.02 -19.87 -15.59
C ARG A 247 -10.47 -19.52 -15.85
N ALA A 248 -10.86 -19.51 -17.11
CA ALA A 248 -12.26 -19.49 -17.50
C ALA A 248 -12.89 -20.87 -17.27
N GLY A 249 -13.96 -20.92 -16.49
CA GLY A 249 -14.76 -22.14 -16.31
C GLY A 249 -15.66 -22.45 -17.51
N GLU A 250 -16.33 -23.59 -17.48
CA GLU A 250 -17.18 -24.06 -18.58
C GLU A 250 -18.33 -23.08 -18.94
N ASN A 251 -18.83 -22.34 -17.97
CA ASN A 251 -19.88 -21.33 -18.15
C ASN A 251 -19.33 -19.90 -18.40
N GLY A 252 -18.00 -19.75 -18.57
CA GLY A 252 -17.34 -18.48 -18.75
C GLY A 252 -17.10 -17.68 -17.45
N GLU A 253 -17.52 -18.20 -16.29
CA GLU A 253 -17.20 -17.59 -15.01
C GLU A 253 -15.78 -17.99 -14.57
N PRO A 254 -15.07 -17.09 -13.82
CA PRO A 254 -13.74 -17.40 -13.34
C PRO A 254 -13.70 -18.56 -12.33
N GLU A 255 -12.72 -19.44 -12.48
CA GLU A 255 -12.41 -20.51 -11.54
C GLU A 255 -11.00 -20.36 -10.99
N PHE A 256 -10.85 -20.47 -9.66
CA PHE A 256 -9.55 -20.55 -9.02
C PHE A 256 -8.95 -21.94 -9.23
N VAL A 257 -7.66 -21.99 -9.58
CA VAL A 257 -6.94 -23.26 -9.81
C VAL A 257 -5.94 -23.47 -8.67
N ASP A 258 -6.09 -24.59 -7.98
CA ASP A 258 -5.14 -25.00 -6.94
C ASP A 258 -3.77 -25.34 -7.54
N ARG A 259 -2.72 -25.14 -6.74
CA ARG A 259 -1.36 -25.52 -7.11
C ARG A 259 -1.11 -26.99 -6.81
N GLU A 260 -0.31 -27.61 -7.66
CA GLU A 260 0.14 -28.98 -7.45
C GLU A 260 0.93 -29.12 -6.13
N PRO A 261 0.85 -30.27 -5.45
CA PRO A 261 1.68 -30.57 -4.30
C PRO A 261 3.16 -30.37 -4.61
N GLY A 262 3.90 -29.71 -3.71
CA GLY A 262 5.31 -29.41 -3.89
C GLY A 262 5.60 -28.13 -4.68
N PHE A 263 4.61 -27.33 -4.99
CA PHE A 263 4.81 -26.02 -5.62
C PHE A 263 5.80 -25.17 -4.79
N PRO A 264 6.77 -24.49 -5.44
CA PRO A 264 7.81 -23.71 -4.73
C PRO A 264 7.22 -22.62 -3.85
N LYS A 265 7.75 -22.52 -2.63
CA LYS A 265 7.33 -21.52 -1.63
C LYS A 265 8.53 -20.78 -1.04
N THR A 266 8.26 -19.54 -0.61
CA THR A 266 9.22 -18.73 0.15
C THR A 266 9.34 -19.22 1.59
N GLY A 267 10.30 -18.68 2.36
CA GLY A 267 10.41 -18.95 3.79
C GLY A 267 9.19 -18.51 4.63
N ALA A 268 8.34 -17.64 4.09
CA ALA A 268 7.06 -17.24 4.70
C ALA A 268 5.85 -18.06 4.20
N ASP A 269 6.10 -19.20 3.56
CA ASP A 269 5.08 -20.08 2.97
C ASP A 269 4.27 -19.45 1.81
N TRP A 270 4.76 -18.38 1.21
CA TRP A 270 4.13 -17.77 0.04
C TRP A 270 4.58 -18.47 -1.23
N PRO A 271 3.67 -18.67 -2.21
CA PRO A 271 4.06 -19.30 -3.48
C PRO A 271 5.01 -18.40 -4.28
N VAL A 272 5.96 -19.02 -4.97
CA VAL A 272 6.87 -18.34 -5.91
C VAL A 272 6.18 -18.26 -7.26
N THR A 273 5.71 -17.08 -7.65
CA THR A 273 4.84 -16.87 -8.82
C THR A 273 5.30 -15.67 -9.65
N PRO A 274 6.38 -15.82 -10.44
CA PRO A 274 6.92 -14.70 -11.24
C PRO A 274 5.91 -14.16 -12.27
N GLU A 275 5.01 -14.99 -12.78
CA GLU A 275 3.95 -14.58 -13.72
C GLU A 275 2.97 -13.59 -13.10
N ALA A 276 2.72 -13.68 -11.79
CA ALA A 276 1.89 -12.72 -11.06
C ALA A 276 2.48 -11.31 -11.13
N PHE A 277 3.79 -11.19 -11.14
CA PHE A 277 4.46 -9.89 -11.29
C PHE A 277 4.20 -9.29 -12.67
N TYR A 278 4.30 -10.08 -13.74
CA TYR A 278 4.00 -9.63 -15.10
C TYR A 278 2.54 -9.21 -15.27
N TYR A 279 1.60 -10.10 -14.91
CA TYR A 279 0.16 -9.83 -15.10
C TYR A 279 -0.36 -8.73 -14.17
N GLY A 280 0.15 -8.64 -12.94
CA GLY A 280 -0.18 -7.55 -12.02
C GLY A 280 0.17 -6.19 -12.61
N ILE A 281 1.40 -6.02 -13.12
CA ILE A 281 1.83 -4.80 -13.80
C ILE A 281 0.97 -4.52 -15.03
N LYS A 282 0.75 -5.53 -15.89
CA LYS A 282 -0.04 -5.41 -17.11
C LYS A 282 -1.46 -4.91 -16.82
N PHE A 283 -2.17 -5.56 -15.92
CA PHE A 283 -3.56 -5.22 -15.62
C PHE A 283 -3.69 -3.85 -14.94
N LEU A 284 -2.77 -3.50 -14.04
CA LEU A 284 -2.76 -2.19 -13.39
C LEU A 284 -2.50 -1.05 -14.39
N THR A 285 -1.53 -1.20 -15.29
CA THR A 285 -1.21 -0.18 -16.29
C THR A 285 -2.28 -0.02 -17.36
N GLU A 286 -3.07 -1.08 -17.62
CA GLU A 286 -4.25 -1.01 -18.48
C GLU A 286 -5.43 -0.28 -17.83
N ARG A 287 -5.55 -0.33 -16.48
CA ARG A 287 -6.66 0.26 -15.73
C ARG A 287 -6.39 1.69 -15.28
N TYR A 288 -5.17 1.98 -14.80
CA TYR A 288 -4.82 3.25 -14.19
C TYR A 288 -3.82 4.02 -15.05
N PRO A 289 -4.17 5.23 -15.56
CA PRO A 289 -3.36 5.98 -16.51
C PRO A 289 -2.24 6.79 -15.84
N LEU A 290 -1.45 6.16 -14.97
CA LEU A 290 -0.34 6.79 -14.25
C LEU A 290 0.94 5.95 -14.40
N PRO A 291 2.12 6.57 -14.30
CA PRO A 291 3.37 5.82 -14.16
C PRO A 291 3.30 4.87 -12.96
N LEU A 292 3.61 3.60 -13.18
CA LEU A 292 3.61 2.58 -12.13
C LEU A 292 5.01 2.38 -11.57
N TYR A 293 5.16 2.49 -10.26
CA TYR A 293 6.38 2.17 -9.51
C TYR A 293 6.13 0.94 -8.65
N ILE A 294 6.95 -0.08 -8.80
CA ILE A 294 6.93 -1.22 -7.87
C ILE A 294 7.61 -0.77 -6.59
N THR A 295 6.78 -0.56 -5.57
CA THR A 295 7.21 -0.03 -4.28
C THR A 295 7.70 -1.09 -3.33
N GLU A 296 7.26 -2.35 -3.52
CA GLU A 296 7.80 -3.52 -2.83
C GLU A 296 7.69 -4.77 -3.71
N ASN A 297 8.75 -5.57 -3.69
CA ASN A 297 8.82 -6.92 -4.23
C ASN A 297 9.95 -7.67 -3.51
N GLY A 298 9.90 -8.99 -3.49
CA GLY A 298 10.94 -9.83 -2.92
C GLY A 298 10.37 -11.11 -2.32
N MET A 299 11.25 -11.91 -1.76
CA MET A 299 10.89 -13.17 -1.11
C MET A 299 11.72 -13.39 0.14
N SER A 300 11.11 -13.99 1.16
CA SER A 300 11.81 -14.47 2.35
C SER A 300 12.46 -15.82 2.08
N CYS A 301 13.66 -16.02 2.64
CA CYS A 301 14.39 -17.29 2.60
C CYS A 301 14.90 -17.65 3.99
N HIS A 302 15.26 -18.91 4.18
CA HIS A 302 15.96 -19.37 5.39
C HIS A 302 17.43 -19.02 5.28
N ASP A 303 17.80 -17.83 5.76
CA ASP A 303 19.15 -17.26 5.65
C ASP A 303 20.08 -17.84 6.75
N ASN A 304 20.50 -19.10 6.61
CA ASN A 304 21.43 -19.73 7.54
C ASN A 304 22.88 -19.40 7.21
N ILE A 305 23.66 -19.07 8.24
CA ILE A 305 25.12 -18.89 8.09
C ILE A 305 25.77 -20.27 7.96
N SER A 306 26.45 -20.48 6.84
CA SER A 306 27.20 -21.70 6.56
C SER A 306 28.55 -21.76 7.33
N ALA A 307 29.23 -22.92 7.32
CA ALA A 307 30.48 -23.11 8.02
C ALA A 307 31.64 -22.17 7.56
N ASP A 308 31.53 -21.62 6.35
CA ASP A 308 32.45 -20.61 5.80
C ASP A 308 32.10 -19.16 6.23
N GLY A 309 31.11 -18.99 7.12
CA GLY A 309 30.65 -17.69 7.60
C GLY A 309 29.82 -16.88 6.62
N ARG A 310 29.34 -17.50 5.53
CA ARG A 310 28.51 -16.84 4.50
C ARG A 310 27.09 -17.38 4.48
N VAL A 311 26.19 -16.57 3.95
CA VAL A 311 24.84 -16.99 3.56
C VAL A 311 24.87 -17.33 2.07
N HIS A 312 24.62 -18.59 1.73
CA HIS A 312 24.49 -19.06 0.36
C HIS A 312 23.01 -19.04 -0.02
N ASP A 313 22.65 -18.18 -0.96
CA ASP A 313 21.26 -17.91 -1.30
C ASP A 313 20.97 -18.12 -2.80
N PRO A 314 21.00 -19.37 -3.28
CA PRO A 314 20.75 -19.68 -4.68
C PRO A 314 19.29 -19.38 -5.11
N ASN A 315 18.38 -19.23 -4.15
CA ASN A 315 16.95 -19.04 -4.45
C ASN A 315 16.61 -17.60 -4.85
N ARG A 316 17.42 -16.60 -4.43
CA ARG A 316 17.22 -15.18 -4.79
C ARG A 316 18.23 -14.67 -5.82
N ILE A 317 19.17 -15.50 -6.24
CA ILE A 317 20.16 -15.24 -7.28
C ILE A 317 19.72 -15.87 -8.59
#